data_bc0d8abb21bcc209a7d9f256ca89f617
#
_entry.id   bc0d8abb21bcc209a7d9f256ca89f617
#
_cell.length_a   1.000
_cell.length_b   1.000
_cell.length_c   1.000
_cell.angle_alpha   90.00
_cell.angle_beta   90.00
_cell.angle_gamma   90.00
#
_symmetry.space_group_name_H-M   'P 1'
#
loop_
_entity.id
_entity.type
_entity.pdbx_description
1 polymer ?
#
loop_
_entity_poly.entity_id
_entity_poly.type
_entity_poly.pdbx_seq_one_letter_code
_entity_poly.pdbx_strand_id
1 'polypeptide(L)'
;MKFTIDYVAKRKDCGNKADLSVRIAQTTTRKYISCIFRNGAEKQITDGEYIRMGTAKEDPDVLIFTPGNSRNAYKLGRKEDSGTASLKLYPDNVEDFAKFVGDYRRIQFDKESGVHFIRRAS
;
A
#
# COMPACT_ATOMS: atom_id res chain seq x y z
N MET A 1 29.84 28.03 -29.89
CA MET A 1 29.51 26.63 -29.86
C MET A 1 28.18 26.43 -29.14
N LYS A 2 27.29 25.71 -29.77
CA LYS A 2 25.98 25.49 -29.18
C LYS A 2 25.97 24.12 -28.51
N PHE A 3 25.71 24.09 -27.24
CA PHE A 3 25.62 22.85 -26.50
C PHE A 3 24.16 22.35 -26.49
N THR A 4 23.99 21.11 -26.77
CA THR A 4 22.70 20.43 -26.57
C THR A 4 22.67 19.95 -25.12
N ILE A 5 21.68 20.39 -24.38
CA ILE A 5 21.57 19.94 -22.99
C ILE A 5 20.91 18.58 -22.97
N ASP A 6 21.65 17.61 -22.44
CA ASP A 6 21.12 16.31 -22.19
C ASP A 6 20.65 16.33 -20.75
N TYR A 7 19.35 16.49 -20.57
CA TYR A 7 18.79 16.58 -19.24
C TYR A 7 18.91 15.24 -18.56
N VAL A 8 19.55 15.27 -17.39
CA VAL A 8 19.55 14.12 -16.54
C VAL A 8 18.08 13.81 -16.27
N ALA A 9 17.67 12.64 -16.69
CA ALA A 9 16.32 12.22 -16.48
C ALA A 9 15.96 12.44 -15.02
N LYS A 10 14.90 13.19 -14.80
CA LYS A 10 14.36 13.34 -13.49
C LYS A 10 14.24 11.94 -12.95
N ARG A 11 14.68 11.78 -11.75
CA ARG A 11 14.46 10.58 -11.07
C ARG A 11 13.05 10.19 -11.23
N LYS A 12 12.86 9.29 -12.00
CA LYS A 12 11.56 8.92 -12.33
C LYS A 12 10.92 8.13 -11.38
N ASP A 13 11.70 7.53 -10.89
CA ASP A 13 11.36 6.98 -9.72
C ASP A 13 10.93 8.07 -8.90
N CYS A 14 11.35 9.20 -9.18
CA CYS A 14 10.56 10.25 -8.89
C CYS A 14 9.21 9.93 -9.35
N GLY A 15 8.95 9.17 -9.94
CA GLY A 15 7.71 8.76 -10.18
C GLY A 15 7.56 7.29 -9.98
N ASN A 16 7.69 6.81 -8.84
CA ASN A 16 7.12 5.54 -8.56
C ASN A 16 5.62 5.71 -8.75
N LYS A 17 5.13 5.21 -9.88
CA LYS A 17 3.74 5.34 -10.27
C LYS A 17 2.85 4.33 -9.57
N ALA A 18 3.39 3.55 -8.66
CA ALA A 18 2.60 2.60 -7.90
C ALA A 18 1.76 3.34 -6.86
N ASP A 19 0.47 3.08 -6.85
CA ASP A 19 -0.43 3.63 -5.84
C ASP A 19 -0.22 2.95 -4.49
N LEU A 20 0.28 1.73 -4.49
CA LEU A 20 0.53 0.98 -3.27
C LEU A 20 1.82 0.18 -3.39
N SER A 21 2.64 0.24 -2.35
CA SER A 21 3.79 -0.64 -2.19
C SER A 21 3.63 -1.41 -0.89
N VAL A 22 3.79 -2.72 -0.97
CA VAL A 22 3.75 -3.61 0.19
C VAL A 22 5.14 -4.16 0.45
N ARG A 23 5.60 -4.01 1.67
CA ARG A 23 6.93 -4.47 2.10
C ARG A 23 6.82 -5.16 3.45
N ILE A 24 7.74 -6.06 3.71
CA ILE A 24 7.93 -6.60 5.05
C ILE A 24 9.20 -5.96 5.59
N ALA A 25 9.09 -5.32 6.73
CA ALA A 25 10.19 -4.68 7.40
C ALA A 25 10.40 -5.31 8.78
N GLN A 26 11.51 -5.02 9.39
CA GLN A 26 11.85 -5.58 10.68
C GLN A 26 12.39 -4.50 11.61
N THR A 27 11.85 -4.47 12.82
CA THR A 27 12.43 -3.70 13.91
C THR A 27 13.40 -4.61 14.67
N THR A 28 13.99 -4.13 15.74
CA THR A 28 14.88 -4.96 16.57
C THR A 28 14.17 -6.14 17.21
N THR A 29 12.86 -6.08 17.39
CA THR A 29 12.09 -7.08 18.13
C THR A 29 11.01 -7.78 17.32
N ARG A 30 10.62 -7.24 16.16
CA ARG A 30 9.42 -7.72 15.48
C ARG A 30 9.46 -7.39 13.99
N LYS A 31 8.88 -8.27 13.18
CA LYS A 31 8.60 -7.99 11.77
C LYS A 31 7.23 -7.36 11.63
N TYR A 32 7.05 -6.56 10.62
CA TYR A 32 5.75 -5.95 10.34
C TYR A 32 5.56 -5.77 8.84
N ILE A 33 4.29 -5.61 8.45
CA ILE A 33 3.94 -5.31 7.06
C ILE A 33 3.84 -3.79 6.93
N SER A 34 4.50 -3.24 5.94
CA SER A 34 4.41 -1.81 5.62
C SER A 34 3.70 -1.63 4.30
N CYS A 35 2.57 -0.91 4.32
CA CYS A 35 1.84 -0.56 3.12
C CYS A 35 1.98 0.94 2.92
N ILE A 36 2.52 1.35 1.78
CA ILE A 36 2.70 2.76 1.46
C ILE A 36 1.77 3.12 0.33
N PHE A 37 0.83 4.02 0.61
CA PHE A 37 -0.13 4.52 -0.36
C PHE A 37 0.37 5.85 -0.92
N ARG A 38 0.29 5.99 -2.24
CA ARG A 38 0.72 7.21 -2.94
C ARG A 38 -0.44 7.78 -3.74
N ASN A 39 -0.31 9.03 -4.15
CA ASN A 39 -1.28 9.68 -5.03
C ASN A 39 -2.71 9.72 -4.47
N GLY A 40 -2.83 9.72 -3.16
CA GLY A 40 -4.14 9.73 -2.51
C GLY A 40 -4.90 8.42 -2.59
N ALA A 41 -4.22 7.32 -2.89
CA ALA A 41 -4.87 6.01 -3.05
C ALA A 41 -5.63 5.56 -1.80
N GLU A 42 -5.15 5.90 -0.60
CA GLU A 42 -5.83 5.55 0.64
C GLU A 42 -7.20 6.19 0.75
N LYS A 43 -7.40 7.32 0.09
CA LYS A 43 -8.70 8.03 0.11
C LYS A 43 -9.77 7.30 -0.67
N GLN A 44 -9.38 6.43 -1.58
CA GLN A 44 -10.33 5.58 -2.30
C GLN A 44 -10.92 4.53 -1.35
N ILE A 45 -10.15 4.14 -0.34
CA ILE A 45 -10.55 3.11 0.62
C ILE A 45 -11.35 3.72 1.77
N THR A 46 -10.87 4.83 2.31
CA THR A 46 -11.50 5.45 3.48
C THR A 46 -11.33 6.96 3.49
N ASP A 47 -12.34 7.67 3.97
CA ASP A 47 -12.24 9.10 4.26
C ASP A 47 -11.66 9.32 5.66
N GLY A 48 -11.57 8.27 6.45
CA GLY A 48 -11.09 8.35 7.82
C GLY A 48 -9.60 8.07 7.95
N GLU A 49 -9.20 7.69 9.15
CA GLU A 49 -7.79 7.47 9.47
C GLU A 49 -7.43 5.99 9.64
N TYR A 50 -8.40 5.09 9.51
CA TYR A 50 -8.19 3.68 9.83
C TYR A 50 -8.54 2.78 8.65
N ILE A 51 -7.65 1.83 8.38
CA ILE A 51 -7.87 0.82 7.34
C ILE A 51 -7.71 -0.57 7.95
N ARG A 52 -8.67 -1.43 7.64
CA ARG A 52 -8.58 -2.86 7.93
C ARG A 52 -7.97 -3.55 6.72
N MET A 53 -7.12 -4.53 6.98
CA MET A 53 -6.53 -5.35 5.93
C MET A 53 -6.86 -6.82 6.22
N GLY A 54 -7.21 -7.54 5.20
CA GLY A 54 -7.52 -8.97 5.33
C GLY A 54 -7.27 -9.72 4.05
N THR A 55 -7.51 -11.01 4.10
CA THR A 55 -7.38 -11.89 2.94
C THR A 55 -8.76 -12.40 2.55
N ALA A 56 -8.90 -12.80 1.28
CA ALA A 56 -10.14 -13.40 0.80
C ALA A 56 -10.11 -14.90 1.03
N LYS A 57 -11.20 -15.46 1.55
CA LYS A 57 -11.29 -16.92 1.74
C LYS A 57 -11.29 -17.66 0.43
N GLU A 58 -11.91 -17.08 -0.58
CA GLU A 58 -12.10 -17.68 -1.89
C GLU A 58 -10.86 -17.60 -2.77
N ASP A 59 -9.96 -16.67 -2.48
CA ASP A 59 -8.79 -16.44 -3.32
C ASP A 59 -7.60 -16.00 -2.45
N PRO A 60 -6.61 -16.87 -2.24
CA PRO A 60 -5.46 -16.56 -1.40
C PRO A 60 -4.51 -15.51 -2.01
N ASP A 61 -4.70 -15.16 -3.26
CA ASP A 61 -3.84 -14.18 -3.94
C ASP A 61 -4.39 -12.76 -3.85
N VAL A 62 -5.46 -12.56 -3.11
CA VAL A 62 -6.12 -11.26 -2.95
C VAL A 62 -5.93 -10.73 -1.54
N LEU A 63 -5.51 -9.48 -1.46
CA LEU A 63 -5.39 -8.74 -0.20
C LEU A 63 -6.45 -7.63 -0.22
N ILE A 64 -7.28 -7.60 0.80
CA ILE A 64 -8.45 -6.73 0.88
C ILE A 64 -8.21 -5.58 1.84
N PHE A 65 -8.63 -4.39 1.46
CA PHE A 65 -8.59 -3.20 2.29
C PHE A 65 -9.99 -2.62 2.44
N THR A 66 -10.39 -2.35 3.66
CA THR A 66 -11.70 -1.75 3.96
C THR A 66 -11.54 -0.64 4.99
N PRO A 67 -12.49 0.30 5.04
CA PRO A 67 -12.48 1.29 6.11
C PRO A 67 -12.66 0.61 7.46
N GLY A 68 -12.08 1.18 8.49
CA GLY A 68 -12.19 0.66 9.83
C GLY A 68 -12.24 1.76 10.87
N ASN A 69 -12.09 1.38 12.13
CA ASN A 69 -12.07 2.31 13.26
C ASN A 69 -10.95 1.93 14.23
N SER A 70 -10.80 2.69 15.30
CA SER A 70 -9.71 2.48 16.26
C SER A 70 -9.74 1.13 16.97
N ARG A 71 -10.86 0.42 16.93
CA ARG A 71 -11.00 -0.88 17.60
C ARG A 71 -10.61 -2.07 16.71
N ASN A 72 -10.81 -1.93 15.40
CA ASN A 72 -10.69 -3.08 14.49
C ASN A 72 -9.71 -2.85 13.33
N ALA A 73 -8.98 -1.76 13.33
CA ALA A 73 -8.17 -1.38 12.18
C ALA A 73 -6.86 -0.71 12.61
N TYR A 74 -6.02 -0.49 11.64
CA TYR A 74 -4.73 0.15 11.84
C TYR A 74 -4.78 1.60 11.36
N LYS A 75 -4.14 2.49 12.11
CA LYS A 75 -4.15 3.92 11.81
C LYS A 75 -3.16 4.26 10.70
N LEU A 76 -3.63 5.06 9.75
CA LEU A 76 -2.77 5.59 8.69
C LEU A 76 -1.83 6.67 9.25
N GLY A 77 -0.55 6.56 8.89
CA GLY A 77 0.39 7.64 9.13
C GLY A 77 0.53 8.45 7.85
N ARG A 78 0.14 9.71 7.88
CA ARG A 78 0.22 10.58 6.71
C ARG A 78 1.42 11.50 6.79
N LYS A 79 2.12 11.62 5.67
CA LYS A 79 3.20 12.60 5.50
C LYS A 79 2.73 13.63 4.49
N GLU A 80 2.40 14.80 4.97
CA GLU A 80 1.89 15.89 4.12
C GLU A 80 2.88 16.29 3.03
N ASP A 81 4.16 16.34 3.37
CA ASP A 81 5.20 16.79 2.44
C ASP A 81 5.39 15.88 1.23
N SER A 82 5.13 14.61 1.37
CA SER A 82 5.34 13.64 0.29
C SER A 82 4.05 13.14 -0.36
N GLY A 83 2.91 13.53 0.20
CA GLY A 83 1.62 13.04 -0.30
C GLY A 83 1.42 11.56 -0.12
N THR A 84 2.14 10.94 0.81
CA THR A 84 2.03 9.51 1.07
C THR A 84 1.32 9.24 2.38
N ALA A 85 0.70 8.07 2.47
CA ALA A 85 0.17 7.55 3.71
C ALA A 85 0.71 6.15 3.92
N SER A 86 1.03 5.80 5.12
CA SER A 86 1.57 4.48 5.43
C SER A 86 0.74 3.76 6.48
N LEU A 87 0.72 2.45 6.36
CA LEU A 87 0.03 1.57 7.27
C LEU A 87 1.03 0.53 7.74
N LYS A 88 1.20 0.42 9.06
CA LYS A 88 2.09 -0.58 9.65
C LYS A 88 1.26 -1.59 10.40
N LEU A 89 1.37 -2.85 10.02
CA LEU A 89 0.59 -3.93 10.60
C LEU A 89 1.53 -4.94 11.25
N TYR A 90 1.16 -5.38 12.43
CA TYR A 90 1.95 -6.31 13.22
C TYR A 90 1.19 -7.62 13.50
N PRO A 91 0.74 -8.34 12.45
CA PRO A 91 0.07 -9.61 12.68
C PRO A 91 1.06 -10.68 13.13
N ASP A 92 0.56 -11.71 13.83
CA ASP A 92 1.41 -12.82 14.25
C ASP A 92 1.91 -13.63 13.07
N ASN A 93 1.17 -13.64 11.97
CA ASN A 93 1.48 -14.42 10.78
C ASN A 93 2.04 -13.56 9.63
N VAL A 94 2.98 -12.67 9.94
CA VAL A 94 3.57 -11.76 8.94
C VAL A 94 4.05 -12.50 7.69
N GLU A 95 4.65 -13.67 7.87
CA GLU A 95 5.22 -14.42 6.73
C GLU A 95 4.17 -14.88 5.72
N ASP A 96 2.92 -15.03 6.17
CA ASP A 96 1.83 -15.41 5.26
C ASP A 96 1.50 -14.31 4.27
N PHE A 97 1.95 -13.09 4.54
CA PHE A 97 1.74 -11.94 3.66
C PHE A 97 2.93 -11.67 2.73
N ALA A 98 4.00 -12.45 2.82
CA ALA A 98 5.20 -12.25 2.00
C ALA A 98 4.89 -12.30 0.51
N LYS A 99 3.92 -13.10 0.11
CA LYS A 99 3.49 -13.21 -1.29
C LYS A 99 2.93 -11.91 -1.86
N PHE A 100 2.51 -10.98 -1.01
CA PHE A 100 1.95 -9.70 -1.46
C PHE A 100 3.01 -8.60 -1.57
N VAL A 101 4.24 -8.85 -1.20
CA VAL A 101 5.32 -7.87 -1.30
C VAL A 101 5.50 -7.46 -2.77
N GLY A 102 5.48 -6.18 -3.04
CA GLY A 102 5.63 -5.64 -4.37
C GLY A 102 4.99 -4.28 -4.52
N ASP A 103 5.06 -3.77 -5.73
CA ASP A 103 4.47 -2.50 -6.10
C ASP A 103 3.22 -2.75 -6.93
N TYR A 104 2.14 -2.08 -6.58
CA TYR A 104 0.85 -2.23 -7.24
C TYR A 104 0.46 -0.91 -7.86
N ARG A 105 0.27 -0.91 -9.15
CA ARG A 105 -0.01 0.33 -9.89
C ARG A 105 -1.35 0.93 -9.51
N ARG A 106 -2.34 0.10 -9.24
CA ARG A 106 -3.68 0.52 -8.85
C ARG A 106 -4.25 -0.39 -7.81
N ILE A 107 -5.11 0.18 -6.98
CA ILE A 107 -5.96 -0.59 -6.07
C ILE A 107 -7.28 -0.79 -6.78
N GLN A 108 -7.73 -2.04 -6.87
CA GLN A 108 -8.94 -2.40 -7.57
C GLN A 108 -10.14 -2.33 -6.64
N PHE A 109 -11.32 -2.21 -7.19
CA PHE A 109 -12.57 -2.19 -6.43
C PHE A 109 -13.50 -3.28 -6.92
N ASP A 110 -14.01 -4.08 -5.98
CA ASP A 110 -15.01 -5.12 -6.29
C ASP A 110 -16.39 -4.59 -5.93
N LYS A 111 -17.23 -4.42 -6.94
CA LYS A 111 -18.57 -3.86 -6.77
C LYS A 111 -19.50 -4.79 -6.01
N GLU A 112 -19.33 -6.09 -6.14
CA GLU A 112 -20.20 -7.06 -5.47
C GLU A 112 -20.00 -7.04 -3.96
N SER A 113 -18.78 -7.03 -3.51
CA SER A 113 -18.48 -7.03 -2.08
C SER A 113 -18.29 -5.63 -1.52
N GLY A 114 -18.09 -4.63 -2.37
CA GLY A 114 -17.86 -3.25 -1.93
C GLY A 114 -16.50 -3.03 -1.29
N VAL A 115 -15.52 -3.84 -1.62
CA VAL A 115 -14.19 -3.75 -1.03
C VAL A 115 -13.12 -3.39 -2.05
N HIS A 116 -12.07 -2.73 -1.59
CA HIS A 116 -10.89 -2.49 -2.39
C HIS A 116 -9.90 -3.62 -2.18
N PHE A 117 -9.18 -3.99 -3.23
CA PHE A 117 -8.25 -5.11 -3.15
C PHE A 117 -7.09 -4.96 -4.12
N ILE A 118 -6.04 -5.71 -3.84
CA ILE A 118 -4.96 -5.94 -4.78
C ILE A 118 -4.82 -7.44 -4.99
N ARG A 119 -4.38 -7.81 -6.17
CA ARG A 119 -4.06 -9.22 -6.46
C ARG A 119 -2.56 -9.33 -6.59
N ARG A 120 -1.95 -10.28 -5.91
CA ARG A 120 -0.50 -10.43 -5.97
C ARG A 120 -0.04 -10.63 -7.42
N ALA A 121 1.12 -10.08 -7.73
CA ALA A 121 1.75 -10.31 -9.02
C ALA A 121 2.19 -11.77 -9.09
N SER A 122 1.83 -12.41 -10.17
CA SER A 122 2.24 -13.79 -10.40
C SER A 122 3.70 -13.86 -10.85
#